data_9eed27e9be42802a9d37c896e2c3c774
#
_entry.id   9eed27e9be42802a9d37c896e2c3c774
#
_cell.length_a   1.000
_cell.length_b   1.000
_cell.length_c   1.000
_cell.angle_alpha   90.00
_cell.angle_beta   90.00
_cell.angle_gamma   90.00
#
_symmetry.space_group_name_H-M   'P 1'
#
loop_
_entity.id
_entity.type
_entity.pdbx_description
1 polymer ?
#
loop_
_entity_poly.entity_id
_entity_poly.type
_entity_poly.pdbx_seq_one_letter_code
_entity_poly.pdbx_strand_id
1 'polypeptide(L)'
;MIDSSDFRTKRMALNHGRGHMPVLGFGTLIPDAAATISATRDALEAGFRHFDCAERYRNEREVGEALQSGLAIGGIARDDIFVTTKLWNTNHRPERVEPAFEASLDRLALTYLDLYLIHTPFAFKPGDDQDPRDQNGNVLYDHDVTLLDTWRAMENLVDHGKCRAIGLSDIGLNELKPIHESARIKPAVVQVESHPYLPEAELLEFCRENDIVFLAFAPLGHGMKPGLLEDPVITGIAAQVGKTPAQVLLAWAVQRGTALLTTPRNAARARENFDISPLPEDALEEINRIQTRQRLNLVVKTGVPGFIPQERDA
;
A
#
# COMPACT_ATOMS: atom_id res chain seq x y z
N MET A 1 -26.34 4.29 13.43
CA MET A 1 -25.82 3.14 12.65
C MET A 1 -25.07 3.73 11.46
N ILE A 2 -23.74 3.47 11.35
CA ILE A 2 -22.96 3.87 10.17
C ILE A 2 -23.48 3.00 9.03
N ASP A 3 -23.92 3.63 7.95
CA ASP A 3 -24.36 2.94 6.74
C ASP A 3 -23.16 2.15 6.18
N SER A 4 -23.26 0.82 6.17
CA SER A 4 -22.21 -0.08 5.67
C SER A 4 -21.92 0.08 4.17
N SER A 5 -22.77 0.85 3.47
CA SER A 5 -22.59 1.22 2.05
C SER A 5 -21.68 2.45 1.86
N ASP A 6 -21.36 3.22 2.92
CA ASP A 6 -20.46 4.37 2.82
C ASP A 6 -18.98 3.90 2.85
N PHE A 7 -18.35 3.83 1.68
CA PHE A 7 -16.95 3.42 1.54
C PHE A 7 -15.97 4.36 2.24
N ARG A 8 -16.33 5.62 2.45
CA ARG A 8 -15.49 6.64 3.11
C ARG A 8 -15.17 6.29 4.56
N THR A 9 -16.12 5.65 5.23
CA THR A 9 -16.01 5.27 6.65
C THR A 9 -15.72 3.78 6.84
N LYS A 10 -15.74 3.00 5.76
CA LYS A 10 -15.51 1.56 5.81
C LYS A 10 -14.12 1.23 6.31
N ARG A 11 -14.02 0.25 7.21
CA ARG A 11 -12.77 -0.27 7.77
C ARG A 11 -12.76 -1.79 7.68
N MET A 12 -11.57 -2.36 7.52
CA MET A 12 -11.35 -3.80 7.57
C MET A 12 -10.66 -4.16 8.88
N ALA A 13 -11.17 -5.18 9.56
CA ALA A 13 -10.54 -5.71 10.76
C ALA A 13 -9.20 -6.34 10.40
N LEU A 14 -8.17 -6.04 11.19
CA LEU A 14 -6.90 -6.75 11.13
C LEU A 14 -6.99 -8.02 11.98
N ASN A 15 -6.32 -9.08 11.53
CA ASN A 15 -6.30 -10.33 12.26
C ASN A 15 -5.74 -10.16 13.69
N HIS A 16 -5.99 -11.14 14.55
CA HIS A 16 -5.55 -11.15 15.95
C HIS A 16 -5.99 -9.94 16.79
N GLY A 17 -7.10 -9.27 16.42
CA GLY A 17 -7.65 -8.15 17.20
C GLY A 17 -6.78 -6.89 17.20
N ARG A 18 -5.93 -6.71 16.18
CA ARG A 18 -4.95 -5.61 16.09
C ARG A 18 -5.52 -4.29 15.55
N GLY A 19 -6.82 -4.13 15.57
CA GLY A 19 -7.50 -2.90 15.16
C GLY A 19 -8.15 -2.99 13.78
N HIS A 20 -8.44 -1.83 13.21
CA HIS A 20 -9.19 -1.71 11.96
C HIS A 20 -8.49 -0.73 11.02
N MET A 21 -8.23 -1.13 9.78
CA MET A 21 -7.61 -0.31 8.74
C MET A 21 -8.70 0.33 7.86
N PRO A 22 -8.69 1.67 7.62
CA PRO A 22 -9.56 2.30 6.62
C PRO A 22 -9.31 1.72 5.23
N VAL A 23 -10.38 1.44 4.48
CA VAL A 23 -10.26 0.85 3.14
C VAL A 23 -9.70 1.82 2.10
N LEU A 24 -9.89 3.13 2.31
CA LEU A 24 -9.34 4.19 1.46
C LEU A 24 -8.07 4.75 2.10
N GLY A 25 -6.94 4.52 1.48
CA GLY A 25 -5.65 5.05 1.91
C GLY A 25 -5.06 6.05 0.92
N PHE A 26 -4.27 6.97 1.47
CA PHE A 26 -3.47 7.95 0.73
C PHE A 26 -2.03 7.46 0.63
N GLY A 27 -1.57 7.19 -0.60
CA GLY A 27 -0.18 6.85 -0.89
C GLY A 27 0.69 8.11 -0.99
N THR A 28 1.80 8.10 -0.29
CA THR A 28 2.66 9.29 -0.15
C THR A 28 3.87 9.30 -1.09
N LEU A 29 3.92 8.44 -2.12
CA LEU A 29 5.01 8.46 -3.11
C LEU A 29 4.91 9.71 -4.00
N ILE A 30 5.41 10.84 -3.48
CA ILE A 30 5.48 12.14 -4.15
C ILE A 30 6.92 12.63 -4.01
N PRO A 31 7.67 12.79 -5.13
CA PRO A 31 9.11 13.10 -5.05
C PRO A 31 9.43 14.52 -4.54
N ASP A 32 8.54 15.48 -4.73
CA ASP A 32 8.74 16.87 -4.32
C ASP A 32 8.28 17.09 -2.87
N ALA A 33 9.13 17.68 -2.06
CA ALA A 33 8.90 17.90 -0.63
C ALA A 33 7.67 18.79 -0.36
N ALA A 34 7.56 19.94 -1.04
CA ALA A 34 6.45 20.86 -0.85
C ALA A 34 5.14 20.27 -1.33
N ALA A 35 5.17 19.53 -2.45
CA ALA A 35 4.02 18.81 -2.95
C ALA A 35 3.59 17.67 -2.01
N THR A 36 4.54 16.98 -1.35
CA THR A 36 4.24 15.96 -0.34
C THR A 36 3.46 16.55 0.83
N ILE A 37 3.94 17.66 1.39
CA ILE A 37 3.28 18.36 2.50
C ILE A 37 1.86 18.80 2.09
N SER A 38 1.74 19.49 0.96
CA SER A 38 0.45 19.99 0.47
C SER A 38 -0.54 18.85 0.21
N ALA A 39 -0.15 17.82 -0.53
CA ALA A 39 -1.04 16.71 -0.88
C ALA A 39 -1.45 15.88 0.36
N THR A 40 -0.57 15.74 1.35
CA THR A 40 -0.90 15.05 2.61
C THR A 40 -1.94 15.84 3.42
N ARG A 41 -1.82 17.17 3.49
CA ARG A 41 -2.82 18.05 4.11
C ARG A 41 -4.15 18.00 3.37
N ASP A 42 -4.12 18.10 2.04
CA ASP A 42 -5.32 18.00 1.19
C ASP A 42 -6.05 16.66 1.41
N ALA A 43 -5.31 15.56 1.57
CA ALA A 43 -5.87 14.26 1.87
C ALA A 43 -6.53 14.20 3.26
N LEU A 44 -5.86 14.73 4.30
CA LEU A 44 -6.47 14.85 5.64
C LEU A 44 -7.77 15.65 5.62
N GLU A 45 -7.77 16.80 4.94
CA GLU A 45 -8.94 17.67 4.79
C GLU A 45 -10.08 17.01 4.00
N ALA A 46 -9.73 16.20 2.97
CA ALA A 46 -10.71 15.43 2.20
C ALA A 46 -11.36 14.29 3.01
N GLY A 47 -10.74 13.87 4.14
CA GLY A 47 -11.27 12.83 5.02
C GLY A 47 -10.45 11.55 5.06
N PHE A 48 -9.34 11.43 4.31
CA PHE A 48 -8.46 10.27 4.43
C PHE A 48 -7.93 10.13 5.86
N ARG A 49 -7.90 8.87 6.32
CA ARG A 49 -7.41 8.51 7.65
C ARG A 49 -6.41 7.35 7.63
N HIS A 50 -6.01 6.89 6.45
CA HIS A 50 -4.93 5.93 6.25
C HIS A 50 -3.88 6.56 5.34
N PHE A 51 -2.61 6.60 5.83
CA PHE A 51 -1.45 7.19 5.15
C PHE A 51 -0.40 6.11 4.96
N ASP A 52 -0.06 5.82 3.70
CA ASP A 52 0.89 4.80 3.32
C ASP A 52 2.22 5.45 2.92
N CYS A 53 3.20 5.32 3.79
CA CYS A 53 4.56 5.84 3.68
C CYS A 53 5.54 4.73 3.30
N ALA A 54 6.78 5.08 3.06
CA ALA A 54 7.91 4.16 3.00
C ALA A 54 9.24 4.88 3.18
N GLU A 55 10.19 4.21 3.82
CA GLU A 55 11.58 4.67 3.91
C GLU A 55 12.15 5.02 2.52
N ARG A 56 11.85 4.19 1.52
CA ARG A 56 12.33 4.34 0.13
C ARG A 56 11.78 5.58 -0.58
N TYR A 57 10.67 6.16 -0.13
CA TYR A 57 10.10 7.37 -0.73
C TYR A 57 10.88 8.63 -0.38
N ARG A 58 11.75 8.57 0.67
CA ARG A 58 12.65 9.66 1.11
C ARG A 58 11.90 10.95 1.49
N ASN A 59 10.64 10.83 1.88
CA ASN A 59 9.77 11.96 2.22
C ASN A 59 8.97 11.76 3.53
N GLU A 60 9.41 10.82 4.38
CA GLU A 60 8.72 10.55 5.66
C GLU A 60 8.71 11.77 6.59
N ARG A 61 9.73 12.66 6.53
CA ARG A 61 9.76 13.91 7.32
C ARG A 61 8.66 14.88 6.91
N GLU A 62 8.48 15.06 5.62
CA GLU A 62 7.46 15.93 5.01
C GLU A 62 6.05 15.40 5.32
N VAL A 63 5.87 14.09 5.26
CA VAL A 63 4.60 13.46 5.67
C VAL A 63 4.37 13.66 7.17
N GLY A 64 5.38 13.42 8.01
CA GLY A 64 5.32 13.64 9.46
C GLY A 64 4.94 15.09 9.80
N GLU A 65 5.58 16.09 9.19
CA GLU A 65 5.24 17.51 9.35
C GLU A 65 3.78 17.79 9.00
N ALA A 66 3.32 17.27 7.84
CA ALA A 66 1.95 17.47 7.40
C ALA A 66 0.93 16.83 8.34
N LEU A 67 1.19 15.62 8.82
CA LEU A 67 0.34 14.91 9.77
C LEU A 67 0.28 15.66 11.11
N GLN A 68 1.42 16.02 11.69
CA GLN A 68 1.47 16.74 12.97
C GLN A 68 0.71 18.06 12.90
N SER A 69 0.89 18.83 11.82
CA SER A 69 0.18 20.09 11.65
C SER A 69 -1.33 19.87 11.44
N GLY A 70 -1.74 18.85 10.71
CA GLY A 70 -3.14 18.51 10.50
C GLY A 70 -3.84 18.03 11.78
N LEU A 71 -3.16 17.23 12.60
CA LEU A 71 -3.66 16.79 13.91
C LEU A 71 -3.84 17.99 14.86
N ALA A 72 -2.88 18.92 14.91
CA ALA A 72 -2.94 20.08 15.78
C ALA A 72 -4.09 21.05 15.44
N ILE A 73 -4.37 21.25 14.14
CA ILE A 73 -5.38 22.20 13.67
C ILE A 73 -6.76 21.55 13.55
N GLY A 74 -6.82 20.31 13.12
CA GLY A 74 -8.07 19.63 12.75
C GLY A 74 -8.84 18.96 13.89
N GLY A 75 -8.32 18.97 15.12
CA GLY A 75 -8.94 18.23 16.25
C GLY A 75 -8.98 16.70 16.01
N ILE A 76 -8.08 16.18 15.15
CA ILE A 76 -7.95 14.76 14.82
C ILE A 76 -6.94 14.15 15.80
N ALA A 77 -7.33 13.09 16.51
CA ALA A 77 -6.39 12.41 17.40
C ALA A 77 -5.47 11.46 16.61
N ARG A 78 -4.30 11.12 17.16
CA ARG A 78 -3.38 10.13 16.54
C ARG A 78 -4.07 8.78 16.31
N ASP A 79 -4.97 8.37 17.21
CA ASP A 79 -5.74 7.12 17.08
C ASP A 79 -6.83 7.17 16.00
N ASP A 80 -7.18 8.34 15.48
CA ASP A 80 -8.11 8.47 14.36
C ASP A 80 -7.45 8.19 13.02
N ILE A 81 -6.10 8.25 12.95
CA ILE A 81 -5.33 7.97 11.74
C ILE A 81 -4.62 6.63 11.83
N PHE A 82 -4.50 5.98 10.66
CA PHE A 82 -3.78 4.75 10.46
C PHE A 82 -2.53 5.04 9.61
N VAL A 83 -1.35 4.81 10.15
CA VAL A 83 -0.08 5.10 9.46
C VAL A 83 0.66 3.81 9.19
N THR A 84 0.95 3.59 7.90
CA THR A 84 1.78 2.50 7.40
C THR A 84 3.12 3.07 6.94
N THR A 85 4.22 2.39 7.28
CA THR A 85 5.48 2.56 6.53
C THR A 85 6.13 1.21 6.26
N LYS A 86 7.30 1.19 5.58
CA LYS A 86 7.85 -0.04 5.02
C LYS A 86 9.36 -0.11 5.23
N LEU A 87 9.82 -1.29 5.62
CA LEU A 87 11.23 -1.68 5.71
C LEU A 87 11.82 -1.77 4.30
N TRP A 88 12.88 -1.01 4.04
CA TRP A 88 13.53 -1.08 2.73
C TRP A 88 14.50 -2.27 2.62
N ASN A 89 14.79 -2.65 1.39
CA ASN A 89 15.52 -3.88 1.03
C ASN A 89 16.93 -3.98 1.63
N THR A 90 17.62 -2.86 1.91
CA THR A 90 18.95 -2.85 2.56
C THR A 90 18.90 -3.12 4.05
N ASN A 91 17.70 -3.20 4.64
CA ASN A 91 17.49 -3.38 6.08
C ASN A 91 16.88 -4.73 6.45
N HIS A 92 16.91 -5.74 5.56
CA HIS A 92 16.31 -7.05 5.79
C HIS A 92 17.05 -7.90 6.84
N ARG A 93 18.34 -7.66 7.10
CA ARG A 93 19.06 -8.39 8.15
C ARG A 93 18.41 -8.13 9.52
N PRO A 94 18.18 -9.16 10.36
CA PRO A 94 17.45 -9.03 11.63
C PRO A 94 17.91 -7.89 12.53
N GLU A 95 19.23 -7.69 12.63
CA GLU A 95 19.84 -6.63 13.44
C GLU A 95 19.60 -5.20 12.91
N ARG A 96 19.12 -5.07 11.66
CA ARG A 96 18.84 -3.77 11.02
C ARG A 96 17.37 -3.39 11.06
N VAL A 97 16.47 -4.35 11.31
CA VAL A 97 15.01 -4.14 11.25
C VAL A 97 14.56 -3.10 12.28
N GLU A 98 14.90 -3.28 13.55
CA GLU A 98 14.50 -2.36 14.61
C GLU A 98 15.14 -0.98 14.45
N PRO A 99 16.44 -0.82 14.16
CA PRO A 99 17.02 0.50 13.87
C PRO A 99 16.36 1.22 12.69
N ALA A 100 15.99 0.53 11.60
CA ALA A 100 15.30 1.12 10.47
C ALA A 100 13.88 1.55 10.83
N PHE A 101 13.18 0.76 11.64
CA PHE A 101 11.86 1.08 12.18
C PHE A 101 11.89 2.35 13.04
N GLU A 102 12.82 2.45 14.01
CA GLU A 102 12.97 3.62 14.87
C GLU A 102 13.31 4.87 14.04
N ALA A 103 14.19 4.75 13.06
CA ALA A 103 14.51 5.85 12.16
C ALA A 103 13.30 6.34 11.35
N SER A 104 12.38 5.45 10.98
CA SER A 104 11.11 5.84 10.34
C SER A 104 10.17 6.53 11.31
N LEU A 105 10.05 6.05 12.56
CA LEU A 105 9.28 6.73 13.60
C LEU A 105 9.79 8.16 13.83
N ASP A 106 11.12 8.34 13.93
CA ASP A 106 11.74 9.65 14.11
C ASP A 106 11.44 10.59 12.93
N ARG A 107 11.53 10.10 11.69
CA ARG A 107 11.22 10.90 10.51
C ARG A 107 9.75 11.29 10.44
N LEU A 108 8.84 10.37 10.77
CA LEU A 108 7.40 10.60 10.82
C LEU A 108 6.94 11.40 12.05
N ALA A 109 7.82 11.62 13.03
CA ALA A 109 7.52 12.23 14.33
C ALA A 109 6.40 11.48 15.07
N LEU A 110 6.44 10.14 15.07
CA LEU A 110 5.46 9.25 15.68
C LEU A 110 6.10 8.41 16.80
N THR A 111 5.27 7.93 17.72
CA THR A 111 5.70 7.04 18.82
C THR A 111 5.36 5.58 18.57
N TYR A 112 4.48 5.29 17.60
CA TYR A 112 4.12 3.95 17.16
C TYR A 112 3.62 3.97 15.73
N LEU A 113 3.65 2.80 15.07
CA LEU A 113 3.00 2.55 13.77
C LEU A 113 1.76 1.65 13.93
N ASP A 114 0.78 1.87 13.07
CA ASP A 114 -0.37 0.98 12.96
C ASP A 114 -0.02 -0.26 12.13
N LEU A 115 0.83 -0.09 11.10
CA LEU A 115 1.26 -1.17 10.21
C LEU A 115 2.70 -0.94 9.74
N TYR A 116 3.53 -1.98 9.81
CA TYR A 116 4.86 -1.99 9.21
C TYR A 116 4.97 -3.13 8.20
N LEU A 117 5.36 -2.84 6.98
CA LEU A 117 5.46 -3.82 5.89
C LEU A 117 6.92 -4.09 5.52
N ILE A 118 7.27 -5.31 5.15
CA ILE A 118 8.44 -5.56 4.32
C ILE A 118 8.10 -5.06 2.92
N HIS A 119 8.88 -4.12 2.39
CA HIS A 119 8.54 -3.37 1.17
C HIS A 119 8.53 -4.24 -0.08
N THR A 120 9.55 -5.10 -0.21
CA THR A 120 9.61 -6.14 -1.25
C THR A 120 10.21 -7.42 -0.66
N PRO A 121 10.03 -8.60 -1.27
CA PRO A 121 10.61 -9.84 -0.76
C PRO A 121 12.13 -9.98 -0.99
N PHE A 122 12.78 -8.95 -1.53
CA PHE A 122 14.18 -9.00 -1.93
C PHE A 122 15.07 -8.26 -0.94
N ALA A 123 16.11 -8.93 -0.43
CA ALA A 123 17.15 -8.31 0.38
C ALA A 123 18.27 -7.76 -0.50
N PHE A 124 18.71 -6.52 -0.24
CA PHE A 124 19.90 -5.92 -0.83
C PHE A 124 21.06 -5.92 0.15
N LYS A 125 22.29 -5.88 -0.36
CA LYS A 125 23.45 -5.73 0.50
C LYS A 125 23.29 -4.52 1.41
N PRO A 126 23.51 -4.68 2.73
CA PRO A 126 23.32 -3.60 3.70
C PRO A 126 24.33 -2.48 3.48
N GLY A 127 23.90 -1.23 3.70
CA GLY A 127 24.72 -0.02 3.51
C GLY A 127 23.87 1.24 3.58
N ASP A 128 24.51 2.39 3.37
CA ASP A 128 23.85 3.70 3.34
C ASP A 128 23.19 3.99 1.98
N ASP A 129 23.65 3.32 0.93
CA ASP A 129 23.01 3.40 -0.38
C ASP A 129 21.77 2.51 -0.38
N GLN A 130 20.62 3.10 -0.64
CA GLN A 130 19.37 2.35 -0.73
C GLN A 130 19.26 1.46 -1.98
N ASP A 131 20.05 1.75 -3.01
CA ASP A 131 20.05 1.03 -4.29
C ASP A 131 21.47 0.54 -4.65
N PRO A 132 22.10 -0.31 -3.80
CA PRO A 132 23.50 -0.72 -3.99
C PRO A 132 23.69 -1.47 -5.30
N ARG A 133 24.68 -1.03 -6.08
CA ARG A 133 25.00 -1.60 -7.40
C ARG A 133 26.48 -1.92 -7.53
N ASP A 134 26.77 -2.91 -8.35
CA ASP A 134 28.14 -3.20 -8.78
C ASP A 134 28.61 -2.18 -9.83
N GLN A 135 29.89 -2.32 -10.25
CA GLN A 135 30.51 -1.48 -11.28
C GLN A 135 29.85 -1.58 -12.67
N ASN A 136 29.01 -2.61 -12.90
CA ASN A 136 28.26 -2.84 -14.13
C ASN A 136 26.82 -2.31 -14.03
N GLY A 137 26.42 -1.75 -12.87
CA GLY A 137 25.08 -1.24 -12.60
C GLY A 137 24.06 -2.29 -12.14
N ASN A 138 24.49 -3.53 -11.88
CA ASN A 138 23.60 -4.58 -11.37
C ASN A 138 23.33 -4.39 -9.90
N VAL A 139 22.09 -4.66 -9.46
CA VAL A 139 21.70 -4.62 -8.05
C VAL A 139 22.48 -5.66 -7.25
N LEU A 140 22.99 -5.25 -6.09
CA LEU A 140 23.68 -6.14 -5.16
C LEU A 140 22.69 -6.75 -4.18
N TYR A 141 22.23 -7.97 -4.49
CA TYR A 141 21.35 -8.74 -3.61
C TYR A 141 22.10 -9.32 -2.40
N ASP A 142 21.41 -9.44 -1.27
CA ASP A 142 21.89 -10.13 -0.07
C ASP A 142 21.23 -11.50 0.05
N HIS A 143 21.96 -12.54 -0.36
CA HIS A 143 21.49 -13.93 -0.30
C HIS A 143 21.75 -14.61 1.05
N ASP A 144 22.37 -13.90 2.00
CA ASP A 144 22.74 -14.46 3.32
C ASP A 144 21.59 -14.30 4.34
N VAL A 145 20.49 -13.65 3.97
CA VAL A 145 19.30 -13.46 4.80
C VAL A 145 18.05 -13.91 4.05
N THR A 146 17.19 -14.67 4.75
CA THR A 146 15.91 -15.10 4.20
C THR A 146 14.78 -14.14 4.56
N LEU A 147 13.71 -14.15 3.78
CA LEU A 147 12.50 -13.37 4.10
C LEU A 147 11.91 -13.76 5.47
N LEU A 148 12.03 -15.03 5.87
CA LEU A 148 11.58 -15.51 7.17
C LEU A 148 12.44 -14.99 8.33
N ASP A 149 13.74 -14.80 8.13
CA ASP A 149 14.60 -14.19 9.16
C ASP A 149 14.22 -12.73 9.39
N THR A 150 13.95 -11.99 8.32
CA THR A 150 13.42 -10.63 8.39
C THR A 150 12.05 -10.61 9.09
N TRP A 151 11.16 -11.54 8.72
CA TRP A 151 9.84 -11.64 9.33
C TRP A 151 9.89 -11.85 10.84
N ARG A 152 10.75 -12.72 11.32
CA ARG A 152 10.96 -12.96 12.76
C ARG A 152 11.42 -11.72 13.50
N ALA A 153 12.26 -10.90 12.90
CA ALA A 153 12.65 -9.61 13.47
C ALA A 153 11.47 -8.61 13.49
N MET A 154 10.61 -8.64 12.47
CA MET A 154 9.37 -7.84 12.45
C MET A 154 8.40 -8.27 13.58
N GLU A 155 8.29 -9.56 13.87
CA GLU A 155 7.46 -10.06 14.98
C GLU A 155 7.89 -9.48 16.34
N ASN A 156 9.19 -9.26 16.57
CA ASN A 156 9.69 -8.66 17.81
C ASN A 156 9.22 -7.21 17.99
N LEU A 157 9.04 -6.45 16.90
CA LEU A 157 8.50 -5.08 16.98
C LEU A 157 7.07 -5.07 17.53
N VAL A 158 6.28 -6.08 17.17
CA VAL A 158 4.92 -6.25 17.69
C VAL A 158 4.94 -6.64 19.16
N ASP A 159 5.80 -7.59 19.55
CA ASP A 159 5.95 -8.04 20.94
C ASP A 159 6.38 -6.89 21.86
N HIS A 160 7.20 -5.99 21.38
CA HIS A 160 7.63 -4.78 22.13
C HIS A 160 6.58 -3.66 22.12
N GLY A 161 5.42 -3.86 21.47
CA GLY A 161 4.34 -2.86 21.40
C GLY A 161 4.64 -1.63 20.55
N LYS A 162 5.72 -1.64 19.76
CA LYS A 162 6.13 -0.54 18.89
C LYS A 162 5.30 -0.44 17.62
N CYS A 163 4.80 -1.58 17.13
CA CYS A 163 3.98 -1.70 15.95
C CYS A 163 2.71 -2.51 16.26
N ARG A 164 1.56 -2.05 15.80
CA ARG A 164 0.28 -2.74 16.02
C ARG A 164 0.14 -3.98 15.13
N ALA A 165 0.56 -3.87 13.87
CA ALA A 165 0.45 -4.96 12.89
C ALA A 165 1.64 -4.96 11.93
N ILE A 166 1.94 -6.13 11.37
CA ILE A 166 2.99 -6.33 10.38
C ILE A 166 2.44 -7.03 9.14
N GLY A 167 3.08 -6.80 8.00
CA GLY A 167 2.67 -7.39 6.74
C GLY A 167 3.77 -7.38 5.68
N LEU A 168 3.38 -7.72 4.46
CA LEU A 168 4.27 -7.89 3.33
C LEU A 168 3.78 -7.06 2.15
N SER A 169 4.71 -6.52 1.37
CA SER A 169 4.39 -5.82 0.14
C SER A 169 5.13 -6.43 -1.05
N ASP A 170 4.55 -6.27 -2.23
CA ASP A 170 5.10 -6.69 -3.51
C ASP A 170 5.47 -8.19 -3.57
N ILE A 171 4.62 -9.01 -2.99
CA ILE A 171 4.83 -10.44 -2.79
C ILE A 171 3.83 -11.26 -3.60
N GLY A 172 4.26 -12.40 -4.12
CA GLY A 172 3.41 -13.39 -4.76
C GLY A 172 2.94 -14.47 -3.79
N LEU A 173 2.01 -15.29 -4.28
CA LEU A 173 1.44 -16.38 -3.48
C LEU A 173 2.49 -17.43 -3.08
N ASN A 174 3.46 -17.67 -3.96
CA ASN A 174 4.53 -18.64 -3.72
C ASN A 174 5.47 -18.25 -2.58
N GLU A 175 5.70 -16.95 -2.39
CA GLU A 175 6.51 -16.45 -1.27
C GLU A 175 5.68 -16.23 -0.01
N LEU A 176 4.39 -15.85 -0.17
CA LEU A 176 3.50 -15.59 0.96
C LEU A 176 3.17 -16.85 1.75
N LYS A 177 2.84 -17.96 1.07
CA LYS A 177 2.44 -19.21 1.73
C LYS A 177 3.47 -19.73 2.74
N PRO A 178 4.78 -19.88 2.40
CA PRO A 178 5.79 -20.32 3.36
C PRO A 178 5.93 -19.38 4.57
N ILE A 179 5.83 -18.07 4.36
CA ILE A 179 5.84 -17.11 5.47
C ILE A 179 4.60 -17.31 6.35
N HIS A 180 3.41 -17.36 5.76
CA HIS A 180 2.18 -17.57 6.52
C HIS A 180 2.22 -18.87 7.32
N GLU A 181 2.69 -19.98 6.76
CA GLU A 181 2.81 -21.27 7.46
C GLU A 181 3.77 -21.19 8.65
N SER A 182 4.93 -20.55 8.46
CA SER A 182 6.03 -20.54 9.45
C SER A 182 5.93 -19.39 10.47
N ALA A 183 5.17 -18.35 10.19
CA ALA A 183 5.04 -17.17 11.03
C ALA A 183 4.30 -17.48 12.34
N ARG A 184 4.84 -17.00 13.47
CA ARG A 184 4.16 -16.99 14.77
C ARG A 184 3.07 -15.90 14.80
N ILE A 185 3.40 -14.70 14.32
CA ILE A 185 2.44 -13.62 14.07
C ILE A 185 2.17 -13.61 12.57
N LYS A 186 0.95 -13.97 12.19
CA LYS A 186 0.56 -14.04 10.78
C LYS A 186 0.54 -12.65 10.14
N PRO A 187 0.84 -12.52 8.83
CA PRO A 187 0.69 -11.27 8.11
C PRO A 187 -0.72 -10.71 8.28
N ALA A 188 -0.84 -9.44 8.68
CA ALA A 188 -2.12 -8.79 8.80
C ALA A 188 -2.57 -8.17 7.47
N VAL A 189 -1.62 -7.75 6.66
CA VAL A 189 -1.84 -7.07 5.37
C VAL A 189 -0.88 -7.60 4.32
N VAL A 190 -1.38 -7.77 3.10
CA VAL A 190 -0.58 -7.98 1.89
C VAL A 190 -0.88 -6.83 0.94
N GLN A 191 0.14 -6.02 0.62
CA GLN A 191 0.03 -4.87 -0.26
C GLN A 191 0.67 -5.17 -1.62
N VAL A 192 -0.13 -5.20 -2.70
CA VAL A 192 0.34 -5.49 -4.06
C VAL A 192 -0.31 -4.59 -5.09
N GLU A 193 0.30 -4.51 -6.29
CA GLU A 193 -0.38 -3.90 -7.43
C GLU A 193 -1.65 -4.67 -7.75
N SER A 194 -2.81 -3.97 -7.78
CA SER A 194 -4.05 -4.60 -8.21
C SER A 194 -5.04 -3.60 -8.81
N HIS A 195 -5.57 -3.96 -9.96
CA HIS A 195 -6.53 -3.22 -10.78
C HIS A 195 -7.19 -4.20 -11.79
N PRO A 196 -8.17 -3.80 -12.61
CA PRO A 196 -8.86 -4.71 -13.53
C PRO A 196 -7.94 -5.47 -14.51
N TYR A 197 -6.77 -4.91 -14.87
CA TYR A 197 -5.80 -5.63 -15.71
C TYR A 197 -4.87 -6.57 -14.92
N LEU A 198 -4.84 -6.44 -13.59
CA LEU A 198 -4.07 -7.29 -12.68
C LEU A 198 -4.90 -7.58 -11.42
N PRO A 199 -5.94 -8.41 -11.51
CA PRO A 199 -6.87 -8.63 -10.40
C PRO A 199 -6.28 -9.45 -9.25
N GLU A 200 -5.18 -10.18 -9.44
CA GLU A 200 -4.53 -11.03 -8.40
C GLU A 200 -5.55 -11.92 -7.67
N ALA A 201 -6.40 -12.63 -8.44
CA ALA A 201 -7.57 -13.34 -7.90
C ALA A 201 -7.20 -14.45 -6.90
N GLU A 202 -6.17 -15.25 -7.20
CA GLU A 202 -5.73 -16.34 -6.32
C GLU A 202 -5.11 -15.81 -5.02
N LEU A 203 -4.34 -14.71 -5.11
CA LEU A 203 -3.76 -14.06 -3.94
C LEU A 203 -4.85 -13.43 -3.06
N LEU A 204 -5.85 -12.79 -3.69
CA LEU A 204 -7.00 -12.22 -2.96
C LEU A 204 -7.79 -13.32 -2.23
N GLU A 205 -8.03 -14.45 -2.87
CA GLU A 205 -8.77 -15.56 -2.25
C GLU A 205 -7.99 -16.14 -1.07
N PHE A 206 -6.68 -16.38 -1.25
CA PHE A 206 -5.83 -16.82 -0.14
C PHE A 206 -5.85 -15.82 1.03
N CYS A 207 -5.79 -14.52 0.76
CA CYS A 207 -5.87 -13.49 1.80
C CYS A 207 -7.21 -13.56 2.54
N ARG A 208 -8.32 -13.74 1.81
CA ARG A 208 -9.67 -13.86 2.39
C ARG A 208 -9.81 -15.09 3.29
N GLU A 209 -9.31 -16.24 2.83
CA GLU A 209 -9.35 -17.51 3.60
C GLU A 209 -8.52 -17.48 4.88
N ASN A 210 -7.54 -16.56 4.97
CA ASN A 210 -6.58 -16.50 6.08
C ASN A 210 -6.69 -15.20 6.89
N ASP A 211 -7.80 -14.45 6.78
CA ASP A 211 -8.04 -13.18 7.48
C ASP A 211 -6.92 -12.14 7.28
N ILE A 212 -6.34 -12.11 6.08
CA ILE A 212 -5.32 -11.13 5.66
C ILE A 212 -6.00 -10.03 4.85
N VAL A 213 -5.79 -8.77 5.21
CA VAL A 213 -6.29 -7.67 4.41
C VAL A 213 -5.47 -7.53 3.13
N PHE A 214 -6.15 -7.62 1.98
CA PHE A 214 -5.56 -7.33 0.69
C PHE A 214 -5.63 -5.82 0.43
N LEU A 215 -4.47 -5.18 0.28
CA LEU A 215 -4.34 -3.74 0.03
C LEU A 215 -3.81 -3.50 -1.39
N ALA A 216 -4.64 -2.93 -2.25
CA ALA A 216 -4.29 -2.65 -3.64
C ALA A 216 -3.50 -1.34 -3.76
N PHE A 217 -2.27 -1.36 -4.23
CA PHE A 217 -1.62 -0.15 -4.71
C PHE A 217 -1.78 -0.01 -6.23
N ALA A 218 -1.59 1.20 -6.76
CA ALA A 218 -1.80 1.55 -8.16
C ALA A 218 -3.18 1.18 -8.75
N PRO A 219 -4.31 1.32 -8.03
CA PRO A 219 -5.62 0.92 -8.53
C PRO A 219 -6.05 1.70 -9.80
N LEU A 220 -5.40 2.84 -10.07
CA LEU A 220 -5.61 3.67 -11.26
C LEU A 220 -4.51 3.47 -12.33
N GLY A 221 -3.60 2.50 -12.17
CA GLY A 221 -2.56 2.14 -13.13
C GLY A 221 -1.39 3.11 -13.24
N HIS A 222 -1.19 4.05 -12.30
CA HIS A 222 -0.09 5.02 -12.26
C HIS A 222 0.11 5.84 -13.57
N GLY A 223 -0.92 5.99 -14.39
CA GLY A 223 -0.82 6.67 -15.69
C GLY A 223 0.01 5.91 -16.73
N MET A 224 0.27 4.63 -16.50
CA MET A 224 0.98 3.76 -17.44
C MET A 224 0.07 3.34 -18.59
N LYS A 225 0.66 2.89 -19.70
CA LYS A 225 -0.10 2.37 -20.84
C LYS A 225 -0.05 0.84 -20.89
N PRO A 226 -1.20 0.20 -21.28
CA PRO A 226 -2.49 0.80 -21.64
C PRO A 226 -3.15 1.51 -20.48
N GLY A 227 -3.82 2.66 -20.74
CA GLY A 227 -4.40 3.51 -19.70
C GLY A 227 -5.71 2.96 -19.15
N LEU A 228 -5.73 2.60 -17.89
CA LEU A 228 -6.95 2.13 -17.20
C LEU A 228 -8.07 3.19 -17.19
N LEU A 229 -7.72 4.46 -16.99
CA LEU A 229 -8.68 5.56 -16.97
C LEU A 229 -9.30 5.83 -18.35
N GLU A 230 -8.69 5.31 -19.41
CA GLU A 230 -9.09 5.48 -20.80
C GLU A 230 -9.74 4.19 -21.37
N ASP A 231 -9.83 3.13 -20.56
CA ASP A 231 -10.44 1.87 -20.99
C ASP A 231 -11.91 2.07 -21.38
N PRO A 232 -12.35 1.58 -22.55
CA PRO A 232 -13.72 1.76 -23.03
C PRO A 232 -14.80 1.23 -22.08
N VAL A 233 -14.55 0.13 -21.38
CA VAL A 233 -15.48 -0.43 -20.38
C VAL A 233 -15.59 0.53 -19.20
N ILE A 234 -14.44 0.97 -18.65
CA ILE A 234 -14.42 1.87 -17.51
C ILE A 234 -15.06 3.22 -17.83
N THR A 235 -14.74 3.81 -18.98
CA THR A 235 -15.33 5.10 -19.40
C THR A 235 -16.81 4.98 -19.72
N GLY A 236 -17.25 3.85 -20.30
CA GLY A 236 -18.66 3.56 -20.56
C GLY A 236 -19.47 3.49 -19.25
N ILE A 237 -19.00 2.71 -18.29
CA ILE A 237 -19.63 2.61 -16.95
C ILE A 237 -19.64 3.98 -16.27
N ALA A 238 -18.52 4.70 -16.29
CA ALA A 238 -18.43 6.03 -15.68
C ALA A 238 -19.52 6.99 -16.21
N ALA A 239 -19.73 7.01 -17.53
CA ALA A 239 -20.80 7.78 -18.17
C ALA A 239 -22.22 7.33 -17.74
N GLN A 240 -22.46 6.03 -17.63
CA GLN A 240 -23.74 5.46 -17.23
C GLN A 240 -24.12 5.81 -15.78
N VAL A 241 -23.14 5.73 -14.85
CA VAL A 241 -23.39 5.95 -13.43
C VAL A 241 -23.14 7.41 -12.99
N GLY A 242 -22.74 8.30 -13.91
CA GLY A 242 -22.48 9.71 -13.63
C GLY A 242 -21.28 9.93 -12.70
N LYS A 243 -20.27 9.07 -12.80
CA LYS A 243 -19.02 9.12 -12.00
C LYS A 243 -17.80 9.31 -12.92
N THR A 244 -16.63 9.58 -12.32
CA THR A 244 -15.38 9.59 -13.09
C THR A 244 -14.83 8.17 -13.26
N PRO A 245 -14.01 7.90 -14.28
CA PRO A 245 -13.30 6.62 -14.42
C PRO A 245 -12.49 6.25 -13.17
N ALA A 246 -11.88 7.24 -12.50
CA ALA A 246 -11.16 7.01 -11.24
C ALA A 246 -12.10 6.50 -10.14
N GLN A 247 -13.25 7.13 -9.94
CA GLN A 247 -14.23 6.68 -8.95
C GLN A 247 -14.77 5.27 -9.24
N VAL A 248 -14.96 4.92 -10.51
CA VAL A 248 -15.36 3.57 -10.93
C VAL A 248 -14.30 2.53 -10.54
N LEU A 249 -13.03 2.78 -10.87
CA LEU A 249 -11.93 1.87 -10.53
C LEU A 249 -11.75 1.70 -9.02
N LEU A 250 -11.83 2.80 -8.26
CA LEU A 250 -11.71 2.76 -6.79
C LEU A 250 -12.90 2.03 -6.16
N ALA A 251 -14.12 2.26 -6.64
CA ALA A 251 -15.32 1.57 -6.16
C ALA A 251 -15.25 0.06 -6.44
N TRP A 252 -14.82 -0.35 -7.64
CA TRP A 252 -14.60 -1.75 -7.99
C TRP A 252 -13.64 -2.43 -7.01
N ALA A 253 -12.50 -1.79 -6.68
CA ALA A 253 -11.54 -2.34 -5.75
C ALA A 253 -12.15 -2.57 -4.36
N VAL A 254 -12.90 -1.60 -3.81
CA VAL A 254 -13.54 -1.74 -2.50
C VAL A 254 -14.65 -2.80 -2.51
N GLN A 255 -15.45 -2.88 -3.59
CA GLN A 255 -16.58 -3.83 -3.66
C GLN A 255 -16.12 -5.29 -3.80
N ARG A 256 -14.98 -5.53 -4.43
CA ARG A 256 -14.41 -6.89 -4.47
C ARG A 256 -13.77 -7.34 -3.16
N GLY A 257 -13.78 -6.49 -2.12
CA GLY A 257 -13.28 -6.82 -0.79
C GLY A 257 -11.81 -6.47 -0.57
N THR A 258 -11.26 -5.49 -1.30
CA THR A 258 -9.91 -4.98 -1.07
C THR A 258 -9.92 -3.60 -0.43
N ALA A 259 -8.89 -3.28 0.35
CA ALA A 259 -8.51 -1.90 0.62
C ALA A 259 -7.66 -1.37 -0.55
N LEU A 260 -7.48 -0.06 -0.65
CA LEU A 260 -6.73 0.55 -1.74
C LEU A 260 -5.96 1.80 -1.32
N LEU A 261 -4.93 2.12 -2.11
CA LEU A 261 -4.13 3.33 -1.99
C LEU A 261 -4.27 4.18 -3.26
N THR A 262 -4.55 5.46 -3.10
CA THR A 262 -4.54 6.43 -4.19
C THR A 262 -3.65 7.61 -3.84
N THR A 263 -3.03 8.26 -4.84
CA THR A 263 -2.10 9.38 -4.64
C THR A 263 -2.59 10.63 -5.39
N PRO A 264 -3.70 11.24 -4.95
CA PRO A 264 -4.14 12.51 -5.50
C PRO A 264 -3.13 13.62 -5.17
N ARG A 265 -2.80 14.45 -6.17
CA ARG A 265 -1.78 15.50 -6.03
C ARG A 265 -2.36 16.90 -5.84
N ASN A 266 -3.65 17.01 -5.56
CA ASN A 266 -4.33 18.27 -5.26
C ASN A 266 -5.67 18.00 -4.55
N ALA A 267 -6.19 19.04 -3.89
CA ALA A 267 -7.41 18.97 -3.09
C ALA A 267 -8.65 18.52 -3.86
N ALA A 268 -8.78 18.90 -5.14
CA ALA A 268 -9.94 18.50 -5.96
C ALA A 268 -9.95 17.00 -6.21
N ARG A 269 -8.80 16.43 -6.61
CA ARG A 269 -8.66 14.98 -6.80
C ARG A 269 -8.72 14.20 -5.47
N ALA A 270 -8.24 14.78 -4.37
CA ALA A 270 -8.35 14.15 -3.06
C ALA A 270 -9.83 13.97 -2.68
N ARG A 271 -10.64 15.01 -2.84
CA ARG A 271 -12.09 14.93 -2.61
C ARG A 271 -12.79 13.96 -3.58
N GLU A 272 -12.45 14.01 -4.87
CA GLU A 272 -13.01 13.11 -5.89
C GLU A 272 -12.71 11.63 -5.56
N ASN A 273 -11.45 11.29 -5.27
CA ASN A 273 -11.04 9.92 -4.96
C ASN A 273 -11.57 9.42 -3.60
N PHE A 274 -11.90 10.33 -2.70
CA PHE A 274 -12.52 10.00 -1.42
C PHE A 274 -14.04 9.84 -1.53
N ASP A 275 -14.70 10.52 -2.49
CA ASP A 275 -16.14 10.48 -2.71
C ASP A 275 -16.55 9.34 -3.65
N ILE A 276 -16.35 8.10 -3.22
CA ILE A 276 -16.72 6.90 -3.95
C ILE A 276 -17.95 6.23 -3.34
N SER A 277 -18.76 5.63 -4.19
CA SER A 277 -19.99 4.93 -3.82
C SER A 277 -20.11 3.61 -4.59
N PRO A 278 -20.92 2.66 -4.11
CA PRO A 278 -21.11 1.38 -4.78
C PRO A 278 -21.54 1.50 -6.23
N LEU A 279 -20.96 0.64 -7.08
CA LEU A 279 -21.40 0.43 -8.45
C LEU A 279 -22.53 -0.60 -8.50
N PRO A 280 -23.42 -0.54 -9.51
CA PRO A 280 -24.37 -1.58 -9.81
C PRO A 280 -23.67 -2.94 -10.09
N GLU A 281 -24.36 -4.04 -9.82
CA GLU A 281 -23.81 -5.40 -9.99
C GLU A 281 -23.37 -5.69 -11.43
N ASP A 282 -24.19 -5.28 -12.39
CA ASP A 282 -23.90 -5.44 -13.83
C ASP A 282 -22.61 -4.71 -14.26
N ALA A 283 -22.36 -3.53 -13.68
CA ALA A 283 -21.13 -2.78 -13.91
C ALA A 283 -19.90 -3.52 -13.33
N LEU A 284 -20.02 -4.11 -12.15
CA LEU A 284 -18.96 -4.94 -11.56
C LEU A 284 -18.64 -6.15 -12.42
N GLU A 285 -19.70 -6.84 -12.89
CA GLU A 285 -19.54 -7.98 -13.79
C GLU A 285 -18.86 -7.59 -15.10
N GLU A 286 -19.21 -6.43 -15.68
CA GLU A 286 -18.60 -5.94 -16.92
C GLU A 286 -17.10 -5.65 -16.71
N ILE A 287 -16.72 -5.00 -15.63
CA ILE A 287 -15.30 -4.78 -15.27
C ILE A 287 -14.56 -6.11 -15.10
N ASN A 288 -15.16 -7.08 -14.40
CA ASN A 288 -14.54 -8.38 -14.16
C ASN A 288 -14.34 -9.20 -15.46
N ARG A 289 -15.09 -8.91 -16.54
CA ARG A 289 -14.93 -9.53 -17.86
C ARG A 289 -13.83 -8.91 -18.72
N ILE A 290 -13.18 -7.83 -18.30
CA ILE A 290 -12.04 -7.26 -19.02
C ILE A 290 -10.96 -8.33 -19.17
N GLN A 291 -10.53 -8.58 -20.44
CA GLN A 291 -9.60 -9.66 -20.75
C GLN A 291 -8.13 -9.22 -20.71
N THR A 292 -7.86 -7.92 -20.76
CA THR A 292 -6.49 -7.40 -20.66
C THR A 292 -5.85 -7.87 -19.36
N ARG A 293 -4.67 -8.50 -19.46
CA ARG A 293 -3.87 -8.91 -18.31
C ARG A 293 -2.48 -8.32 -18.45
N GLN A 294 -2.16 -7.39 -17.57
CA GLN A 294 -0.88 -6.68 -17.63
C GLN A 294 -0.55 -6.01 -16.28
N ARG A 295 0.66 -6.24 -15.81
CA ARG A 295 1.27 -5.44 -14.75
C ARG A 295 1.67 -4.08 -15.32
N LEU A 296 1.27 -3.00 -14.67
CA LEU A 296 1.53 -1.63 -15.11
C LEU A 296 2.67 -0.97 -14.34
N ASN A 297 2.86 -1.35 -13.08
CA ASN A 297 3.93 -0.83 -12.24
C ASN A 297 5.24 -1.63 -12.44
N LEU A 298 5.84 -1.49 -13.61
CA LEU A 298 7.10 -2.18 -13.92
C LEU A 298 8.28 -1.40 -13.34
N VAL A 299 9.13 -2.07 -12.59
CA VAL A 299 10.33 -1.53 -11.95
C VAL A 299 11.25 -0.80 -12.92
N VAL A 300 11.44 -1.34 -14.12
CA VAL A 300 12.25 -0.71 -15.18
C VAL A 300 11.70 0.67 -15.55
N LYS A 301 10.39 0.89 -15.42
CA LYS A 301 9.74 2.16 -15.75
C LYS A 301 9.56 3.07 -14.54
N THR A 302 9.50 2.52 -13.33
CA THR A 302 9.32 3.29 -12.09
C THR A 302 10.64 3.64 -11.41
N GLY A 303 11.75 3.04 -11.84
CA GLY A 303 13.06 3.25 -11.25
C GLY A 303 13.23 2.69 -9.83
N VAL A 304 12.31 1.84 -9.38
CA VAL A 304 12.39 1.14 -8.09
C VAL A 304 13.11 -0.20 -8.32
N PRO A 305 14.37 -0.37 -7.88
CA PRO A 305 15.08 -1.64 -8.06
C PRO A 305 14.51 -2.73 -7.13
N GLY A 306 14.72 -3.98 -7.49
CA GLY A 306 14.35 -5.15 -6.68
C GLY A 306 13.12 -5.89 -7.15
N PHE A 307 12.41 -5.40 -8.14
CA PHE A 307 11.31 -6.11 -8.77
C PHE A 307 11.82 -6.83 -10.04
N ILE A 308 11.74 -8.13 -10.11
CA ILE A 308 12.05 -8.90 -11.32
C ILE A 308 10.73 -9.39 -11.93
N PRO A 309 10.19 -8.70 -12.95
CA PRO A 309 8.88 -9.06 -13.54
C PRO A 309 8.86 -10.46 -14.16
N GLN A 310 10.03 -10.95 -14.57
CA GLN A 310 10.16 -12.15 -15.40
C GLN A 310 9.90 -13.47 -14.67
N GLU A 311 9.94 -13.49 -13.34
CA GLU A 311 9.74 -14.73 -12.56
C GLU A 311 8.29 -14.91 -12.06
N ARG A 312 7.44 -13.89 -12.20
CA ARG A 312 6.04 -13.92 -11.73
C ARG A 312 5.00 -14.13 -12.82
N ASP A 313 5.38 -13.93 -14.08
CA ASP A 313 4.47 -14.05 -15.24
C ASP A 313 4.62 -15.38 -15.98
N ALA A 314 5.28 -16.40 -15.38
CA ALA A 314 5.45 -17.75 -15.93
C ALA A 314 4.49 -18.76 -15.26
#